data_5a067e06f3cf0d1ad3bc6f928b6b1dd3
#
_entry.id   5a067e06f3cf0d1ad3bc6f928b6b1dd3
#
_cell.length_a   1.000
_cell.length_b   1.000
_cell.length_c   1.000
_cell.angle_alpha   90.00
_cell.angle_beta   90.00
_cell.angle_gamma   90.00
#
_symmetry.space_group_name_H-M   'P 1'
#
loop_
_entity.id
_entity.type
_entity.pdbx_description
1 polymer ?
#
loop_
_entity_poly.entity_id
_entity_poly.type
_entity_poly.pdbx_seq_one_letter_code
_entity_poly.pdbx_strand_id
1 'polypeptide(L)'
;MTIVTHFLATTLVAQALGLEGQDRVLAYAFGMGVDIDHAIKAPFYLRAVGLKDKRGYYWRSSLQEPVALLWIVPLCVFLGTMVPILFFAIHVAMDYSVRFEKMPFYPYSSYVTRGWLIDVPDKLKEGVLFSVLLVLNVALFWSRRYA
;
A
#
# COMPACT_ATOMS: atom_id res chain seq x y z
N MET A 1 5.20 1.21 -4.90
CA MET A 1 5.34 2.67 -4.69
C MET A 1 6.25 2.94 -3.52
N THR A 2 6.63 4.22 -3.26
CA THR A 2 7.41 4.53 -2.05
C THR A 2 6.51 4.58 -0.81
N ILE A 3 7.08 4.29 0.35
CA ILE A 3 6.36 4.34 1.63
C ILE A 3 5.82 5.75 1.93
N VAL A 4 6.49 6.79 1.41
CA VAL A 4 6.05 8.19 1.58
C VAL A 4 4.75 8.46 0.82
N THR A 5 4.62 7.90 -0.39
CA THR A 5 3.40 8.05 -1.20
C THR A 5 2.23 7.29 -0.56
N HIS A 6 2.47 6.09 -0.03
CA HIS A 6 1.47 5.36 0.78
C HIS A 6 1.06 6.14 2.04
N PHE A 7 2.02 6.76 2.73
CA PHE A 7 1.75 7.61 3.88
C PHE A 7 0.84 8.79 3.52
N LEU A 8 1.14 9.50 2.43
CA LEU A 8 0.33 10.64 1.99
C LEU A 8 -1.10 10.22 1.59
N ALA A 9 -1.25 9.10 0.88
CA ALA A 9 -2.57 8.58 0.50
C ALA A 9 -3.38 8.16 1.74
N THR A 10 -2.75 7.44 2.66
CA THR A 10 -3.37 7.03 3.92
C THR A 10 -3.80 8.25 4.73
N THR A 11 -2.93 9.24 4.86
CA THR A 11 -3.21 10.48 5.62
C THR A 11 -4.37 11.25 5.00
N LEU A 12 -4.37 11.42 3.67
CA LEU A 12 -5.44 12.13 2.97
C LEU A 12 -6.81 11.47 3.21
N VAL A 13 -6.89 10.15 3.01
CA VAL A 13 -8.16 9.42 3.16
C VAL A 13 -8.59 9.37 4.63
N ALA A 14 -7.67 9.11 5.56
CA ALA A 14 -7.98 9.11 7.00
C ALA A 14 -8.49 10.48 7.47
N GLN A 15 -7.88 11.56 6.99
CA GLN A 15 -8.35 12.92 7.27
C GLN A 15 -9.71 13.18 6.61
N ALA A 16 -9.89 12.84 5.32
CA ALA A 16 -11.13 13.08 4.61
C ALA A 16 -12.34 12.39 5.30
N LEU A 17 -12.11 11.18 5.82
CA LEU A 17 -13.12 10.40 6.54
C LEU A 17 -13.26 10.82 8.03
N GLY A 18 -12.42 11.71 8.54
CA GLY A 18 -12.43 12.11 9.94
C GLY A 18 -12.10 10.98 10.91
N LEU A 19 -11.23 10.03 10.50
CA LEU A 19 -10.90 8.89 11.35
C LEU A 19 -10.09 9.31 12.58
N GLU A 20 -10.48 8.78 13.74
CA GLU A 20 -9.83 9.04 15.02
C GLU A 20 -9.59 7.74 15.79
N GLY A 21 -8.83 7.81 16.89
CA GLY A 21 -8.60 6.70 17.79
C GLY A 21 -8.13 5.44 17.10
N GLN A 22 -8.80 4.32 17.37
CA GLN A 22 -8.47 3.00 16.85
C GLN A 22 -8.53 2.93 15.32
N ASP A 23 -9.56 3.53 14.70
CA ASP A 23 -9.73 3.50 13.25
C ASP A 23 -8.57 4.22 12.53
N ARG A 24 -8.05 5.29 13.09
CA ARG A 24 -6.88 5.98 12.56
C ARG A 24 -5.62 5.10 12.63
N VAL A 25 -5.42 4.38 13.73
CA VAL A 25 -4.31 3.43 13.86
C VAL A 25 -4.43 2.31 12.84
N LEU A 26 -5.63 1.74 12.66
CA LEU A 26 -5.91 0.71 11.66
C LEU A 26 -5.67 1.21 10.23
N ALA A 27 -6.06 2.46 9.93
CA ALA A 27 -5.79 3.07 8.64
C ALA A 27 -4.30 3.06 8.30
N TYR A 28 -3.43 3.48 9.22
CA TYR A 28 -1.97 3.46 9.00
C TYR A 28 -1.40 2.03 9.00
N ALA A 29 -1.91 1.13 9.83
CA ALA A 29 -1.46 -0.26 9.86
C ALA A 29 -1.71 -0.98 8.53
N PHE A 30 -2.86 -0.75 7.89
CA PHE A 30 -3.23 -1.40 6.64
C PHE A 30 -2.93 -0.57 5.38
N GLY A 31 -2.82 0.74 5.49
CA GLY A 31 -2.45 1.63 4.38
C GLY A 31 -0.96 1.73 4.12
N MET A 32 -0.12 1.47 5.14
CA MET A 32 1.34 1.56 5.01
C MET A 32 2.09 0.48 5.78
N GLY A 33 1.55 0.00 6.92
CA GLY A 33 2.21 -0.99 7.77
C GLY A 33 2.39 -2.36 7.12
N VAL A 34 1.61 -2.69 6.08
CA VAL A 34 1.79 -3.92 5.29
C VAL A 34 3.14 -3.98 4.58
N ASP A 35 3.80 -2.83 4.34
CA ASP A 35 5.15 -2.76 3.77
C ASP A 35 6.27 -3.14 4.77
N ILE A 36 5.95 -3.35 6.03
CA ILE A 36 6.93 -3.73 7.06
C ILE A 36 7.62 -5.06 6.73
N ASP A 37 6.96 -5.93 5.98
CA ASP A 37 7.54 -7.19 5.53
C ASP A 37 8.75 -6.98 4.60
N HIS A 38 8.78 -5.90 3.82
CA HIS A 38 9.96 -5.52 3.06
C HIS A 38 11.15 -5.23 3.96
N ALA A 39 10.93 -4.50 5.05
CA ALA A 39 11.99 -4.20 6.00
C ALA A 39 12.53 -5.48 6.68
N ILE A 40 11.63 -6.43 6.98
CA ILE A 40 12.00 -7.71 7.60
C ILE A 40 12.71 -8.63 6.59
N LYS A 41 12.23 -8.71 5.36
CA LYS A 41 12.75 -9.64 4.33
C LYS A 41 13.99 -9.12 3.61
N ALA A 42 14.15 -7.80 3.47
CA ALA A 42 15.24 -7.20 2.73
C ALA A 42 16.64 -7.69 3.16
N PRO A 43 16.99 -7.78 4.46
CA PRO A 43 18.30 -8.27 4.87
C PRO A 43 18.57 -9.71 4.45
N PHE A 44 17.56 -10.58 4.52
CA PHE A 44 17.68 -11.99 4.15
C PHE A 44 17.81 -12.15 2.64
N TYR A 45 17.02 -11.41 1.88
CA TYR A 45 17.06 -11.42 0.44
C TYR A 45 18.39 -10.87 -0.11
N LEU A 46 18.86 -9.75 0.42
CA LEU A 46 20.14 -9.15 0.02
C LEU A 46 21.33 -10.08 0.28
N ARG A 47 21.28 -10.86 1.36
CA ARG A 47 22.30 -11.88 1.65
C ARG A 47 22.25 -13.05 0.66
N ALA A 48 21.04 -13.47 0.23
CA ALA A 48 20.87 -14.65 -0.62
C ALA A 48 21.14 -14.36 -2.10
N VAL A 49 20.73 -13.20 -2.62
CA VAL A 49 20.67 -12.91 -4.07
C VAL A 49 21.50 -11.68 -4.46
N GLY A 50 21.81 -10.81 -3.51
CA GLY A 50 22.54 -9.56 -3.74
C GLY A 50 21.68 -8.47 -4.42
N LEU A 51 22.29 -7.30 -4.63
CA LEU A 51 21.63 -6.12 -5.21
C LEU A 51 21.32 -6.24 -6.73
N LYS A 52 21.79 -7.29 -7.39
CA LYS A 52 21.69 -7.43 -8.86
C LYS A 52 20.36 -8.01 -9.33
N ASP A 53 19.64 -8.73 -8.47
CA ASP A 53 18.35 -9.32 -8.85
C ASP A 53 17.23 -8.29 -8.69
N LYS A 54 16.64 -7.89 -9.81
CA LYS A 54 15.56 -6.91 -9.87
C LYS A 54 14.16 -7.55 -9.87
N ARG A 55 14.05 -8.84 -9.62
CA ARG A 55 12.76 -9.54 -9.59
C ARG A 55 11.99 -9.21 -8.31
N GLY A 56 11.20 -8.14 -8.37
CA GLY A 56 10.54 -7.54 -7.22
C GLY A 56 9.58 -8.46 -6.43
N TYR A 57 9.05 -9.52 -7.05
CA TYR A 57 8.10 -10.41 -6.38
C TYR A 57 8.72 -11.25 -5.24
N TYR A 58 10.02 -11.50 -5.25
CA TYR A 58 10.70 -12.21 -4.14
C TYR A 58 10.74 -11.43 -2.83
N TRP A 59 10.54 -10.12 -2.89
CA TRP A 59 10.52 -9.24 -1.73
C TRP A 59 9.15 -9.15 -1.08
N ARG A 60 8.12 -9.57 -1.79
CA ARG A 60 6.73 -9.47 -1.34
C ARG A 60 6.32 -10.68 -0.53
N SER A 61 5.33 -10.50 0.34
CA SER A 61 4.62 -11.57 1.02
C SER A 61 3.17 -11.60 0.57
N SER A 62 2.49 -12.68 0.94
CA SER A 62 1.04 -12.77 0.78
C SER A 62 0.27 -11.64 1.50
N LEU A 63 0.92 -10.96 2.45
CA LEU A 63 0.35 -9.80 3.16
C LEU A 63 0.11 -8.59 2.26
N GLN A 64 0.87 -8.46 1.18
CA GLN A 64 0.78 -7.34 0.22
C GLN A 64 0.00 -7.71 -1.04
N GLU A 65 -0.55 -8.91 -1.09
CA GLU A 65 -1.30 -9.38 -2.24
C GLU A 65 -2.80 -9.50 -1.93
N PRO A 66 -3.69 -9.43 -2.91
CA PRO A 66 -5.13 -9.54 -2.72
C PRO A 66 -5.58 -10.75 -1.91
N VAL A 67 -4.79 -11.83 -1.90
CA VAL A 67 -5.06 -13.03 -1.09
C VAL A 67 -5.15 -12.71 0.41
N ALA A 68 -4.51 -11.65 0.89
CA ALA A 68 -4.59 -11.23 2.29
C ALA A 68 -6.03 -10.91 2.74
N LEU A 69 -6.94 -10.60 1.82
CA LEU A 69 -8.36 -10.40 2.12
C LEU A 69 -9.00 -11.61 2.82
N LEU A 70 -8.47 -12.82 2.60
CA LEU A 70 -8.99 -14.04 3.26
C LEU A 70 -8.97 -13.95 4.79
N TRP A 71 -8.11 -13.13 5.37
CA TRP A 71 -8.02 -12.94 6.82
C TRP A 71 -8.22 -11.49 7.27
N ILE A 72 -8.07 -10.51 6.38
CA ILE A 72 -8.47 -9.13 6.67
C ILE A 72 -9.99 -9.03 6.82
N VAL A 73 -10.77 -9.74 5.98
CA VAL A 73 -12.23 -9.74 6.07
C VAL A 73 -12.74 -10.26 7.43
N PRO A 74 -12.33 -11.45 7.90
CA PRO A 74 -12.68 -11.91 9.25
C PRO A 74 -12.23 -10.94 10.36
N LEU A 75 -11.05 -10.32 10.21
CA LEU A 75 -10.58 -9.32 11.15
C LEU A 75 -11.48 -8.09 11.21
N CYS A 76 -11.97 -7.61 10.06
CA CYS A 76 -12.93 -6.49 10.02
C CYS A 76 -14.24 -6.83 10.73
N VAL A 77 -14.76 -8.05 10.55
CA VAL A 77 -15.95 -8.53 11.26
C VAL A 77 -15.70 -8.56 12.76
N PHE A 78 -14.55 -9.07 13.19
CA PHE A 78 -14.17 -9.12 14.59
C PHE A 78 -14.04 -7.73 15.24
N LEU A 79 -13.43 -6.78 14.50
CA LEU A 79 -13.23 -5.41 14.98
C LEU A 79 -14.46 -4.50 14.82
N GLY A 80 -15.47 -4.92 14.06
CA GLY A 80 -16.67 -4.13 13.78
C GLY A 80 -16.40 -2.90 12.87
N THR A 81 -15.31 -2.90 12.09
CA THR A 81 -14.96 -1.78 11.22
C THR A 81 -14.43 -2.25 9.87
N MET A 82 -14.73 -1.51 8.79
CA MET A 82 -14.24 -1.79 7.44
C MET A 82 -12.94 -1.05 7.10
N VAL A 83 -12.39 -0.30 8.03
CA VAL A 83 -11.15 0.48 7.84
C VAL A 83 -9.99 -0.36 7.33
N PRO A 84 -9.69 -1.56 7.88
CA PRO A 84 -8.61 -2.41 7.38
C PRO A 84 -8.74 -2.76 5.89
N ILE A 85 -9.94 -3.15 5.43
CA ILE A 85 -10.18 -3.49 4.01
C ILE A 85 -9.99 -2.27 3.13
N LEU A 86 -10.56 -1.12 3.50
CA LEU A 86 -10.47 0.10 2.71
C LEU A 86 -9.01 0.51 2.49
N PHE A 87 -8.24 0.60 3.56
CA PHE A 87 -6.85 1.07 3.47
C PHE A 87 -5.92 0.04 2.84
N PHE A 88 -6.16 -1.24 3.06
CA PHE A 88 -5.47 -2.31 2.34
C PHE A 88 -5.77 -2.26 0.84
N ALA A 89 -7.02 -2.06 0.43
CA ALA A 89 -7.40 -1.94 -0.97
C ALA A 89 -6.72 -0.74 -1.65
N ILE A 90 -6.64 0.41 -0.97
CA ILE A 90 -5.92 1.59 -1.45
C ILE A 90 -4.44 1.27 -1.64
N HIS A 91 -3.80 0.65 -0.63
CA HIS A 91 -2.39 0.24 -0.69
C HIS A 91 -2.13 -0.67 -1.90
N VAL A 92 -2.89 -1.76 -2.03
CA VAL A 92 -2.76 -2.70 -3.15
C VAL A 92 -3.00 -2.03 -4.50
N ALA A 93 -4.04 -1.17 -4.61
CA ALA A 93 -4.34 -0.45 -5.85
C ALA A 93 -3.17 0.45 -6.29
N MET A 94 -2.56 1.17 -5.35
CA MET A 94 -1.38 2.00 -5.61
C MET A 94 -0.20 1.14 -6.07
N ASP A 95 0.06 0.04 -5.41
CA ASP A 95 1.13 -0.89 -5.78
C ASP A 95 0.90 -1.55 -7.13
N TYR A 96 -0.35 -1.86 -7.48
CA TYR A 96 -0.70 -2.43 -8.78
C TYR A 96 -0.61 -1.40 -9.92
N SER A 97 -0.47 -0.11 -9.64
CA SER A 97 -0.18 0.89 -10.66
C SER A 97 1.27 0.84 -11.16
N VAL A 98 2.19 0.24 -10.39
CA VAL A 98 3.63 0.18 -10.70
C VAL A 98 3.96 -1.05 -11.56
N ARG A 99 4.94 -0.88 -12.47
CA ARG A 99 5.38 -1.90 -13.44
C ARG A 99 6.34 -2.90 -12.79
N PHE A 100 5.85 -3.84 -12.00
CA PHE A 100 6.61 -5.02 -11.61
C PHE A 100 5.71 -6.25 -11.50
N GLU A 101 6.30 -7.43 -11.58
CA GLU A 101 5.56 -8.69 -11.50
C GLU A 101 5.00 -8.92 -10.09
N LYS A 102 3.76 -9.38 -10.03
CA LYS A 102 2.97 -9.62 -8.83
C LYS A 102 2.31 -10.98 -8.91
N MET A 103 2.12 -11.61 -7.76
CA MET A 103 1.45 -12.91 -7.62
C MET A 103 0.24 -12.75 -6.70
N PRO A 104 -0.91 -12.28 -7.24
CA PRO A 104 -2.08 -11.90 -6.43
C PRO A 104 -2.64 -13.02 -5.54
N PHE A 105 -2.39 -14.27 -5.90
CA PHE A 105 -2.91 -15.46 -5.21
C PHE A 105 -1.82 -16.33 -4.59
N TYR A 106 -0.60 -15.82 -4.43
CA TYR A 106 0.46 -16.56 -3.76
C TYR A 106 0.14 -16.77 -2.27
N PRO A 107 0.36 -17.95 -1.66
CA PRO A 107 1.02 -19.14 -2.22
C PRO A 107 0.10 -20.13 -2.97
N TYR A 108 -1.19 -19.85 -3.12
CA TYR A 108 -2.18 -20.78 -3.67
C TYR A 108 -2.12 -20.90 -5.20
N SER A 109 -1.55 -19.91 -5.89
CA SER A 109 -1.39 -19.91 -7.35
C SER A 109 -0.09 -19.23 -7.75
N SER A 110 0.55 -19.74 -8.78
CA SER A 110 1.73 -19.13 -9.44
C SER A 110 1.35 -18.13 -10.54
N TYR A 111 0.09 -17.74 -10.64
CA TYR A 111 -0.35 -16.73 -11.60
C TYR A 111 0.38 -15.41 -11.38
N VAL A 112 1.03 -14.91 -12.44
CA VAL A 112 1.79 -13.67 -12.43
C VAL A 112 1.06 -12.61 -13.24
N THR A 113 0.94 -11.41 -12.71
CA THR A 113 0.42 -10.24 -13.43
C THR A 113 1.40 -9.08 -13.35
N ARG A 114 1.27 -8.15 -14.28
CA ARG A 114 1.99 -6.86 -14.28
C ARG A 114 1.02 -5.75 -13.90
N GLY A 115 1.53 -4.59 -13.49
CA GLY A 115 0.67 -3.47 -13.09
C GLY A 115 -0.24 -2.94 -14.20
N TRP A 116 -1.21 -2.08 -13.83
CA TRP A 116 -2.23 -1.56 -14.77
C TRP A 116 -1.70 -0.46 -15.68
N LEU A 117 -0.79 0.38 -15.20
CA LEU A 117 -0.25 1.51 -15.96
C LEU A 117 1.14 1.18 -16.55
N ILE A 118 1.19 0.15 -17.40
CA ILE A 118 2.44 -0.41 -17.92
C ILE A 118 3.19 0.62 -18.79
N ASP A 119 2.47 1.44 -19.55
CA ASP A 119 3.08 2.35 -20.54
C ASP A 119 3.64 3.65 -19.94
N VAL A 120 3.27 3.97 -18.70
CA VAL A 120 3.76 5.16 -18.00
C VAL A 120 5.02 4.83 -17.18
N PRO A 121 6.11 5.61 -17.30
CA PRO A 121 7.31 5.40 -16.48
C PRO A 121 7.02 5.48 -14.98
N ASP A 122 7.54 4.54 -14.19
CA ASP A 122 7.24 4.46 -12.76
C ASP A 122 7.65 5.73 -11.99
N LYS A 123 8.77 6.35 -12.35
CA LYS A 123 9.22 7.63 -11.75
C LYS A 123 8.23 8.76 -11.99
N LEU A 124 7.63 8.80 -13.19
CA LEU A 124 6.63 9.81 -13.52
C LEU A 124 5.33 9.59 -12.74
N LYS A 125 4.85 8.34 -12.68
CA LYS A 125 3.67 7.97 -11.85
C LYS A 125 3.87 8.37 -10.39
N GLU A 126 5.02 7.99 -9.83
CA GLU A 126 5.38 8.30 -8.44
C GLU A 126 5.42 9.81 -8.21
N GLY A 127 6.11 10.56 -9.07
CA GLY A 127 6.24 12.02 -8.94
C GLY A 127 4.90 12.75 -9.04
N VAL A 128 4.07 12.38 -10.01
CA VAL A 128 2.73 12.98 -10.19
C VAL A 128 1.84 12.66 -8.99
N LEU A 129 1.75 11.38 -8.61
CA LEU A 129 0.90 10.96 -7.50
C LEU A 129 1.35 11.60 -6.17
N PHE A 130 2.66 11.60 -5.89
CA PHE A 130 3.22 12.29 -4.72
C PHE A 130 2.82 13.76 -4.67
N SER A 131 3.01 14.49 -5.79
CA SER A 131 2.69 15.92 -5.86
C SER A 131 1.20 16.20 -5.65
N VAL A 132 0.34 15.41 -6.30
CA VAL A 132 -1.12 15.55 -6.14
C VAL A 132 -1.55 15.26 -4.70
N LEU A 133 -1.07 14.16 -4.12
CA LEU A 133 -1.38 13.81 -2.74
C LEU A 133 -0.88 14.85 -1.74
N LEU A 134 0.30 15.40 -1.96
CA LEU A 134 0.85 16.45 -1.10
C LEU A 134 -0.02 17.71 -1.13
N VAL A 135 -0.38 18.20 -2.33
CA VAL A 135 -1.25 19.37 -2.48
C VAL A 135 -2.62 19.14 -1.83
N LEU A 136 -3.23 17.97 -2.04
CA LEU A 136 -4.52 17.64 -1.46
C LEU A 136 -4.47 17.56 0.07
N ASN A 137 -3.41 16.96 0.65
CA ASN A 137 -3.23 16.94 2.11
C ASN A 137 -3.09 18.36 2.68
N VAL A 138 -2.30 19.21 2.05
CA VAL A 138 -2.14 20.61 2.47
C VAL A 138 -3.47 21.35 2.38
N ALA A 139 -4.17 21.25 1.25
CA ALA A 139 -5.48 21.89 1.05
C ALA A 139 -6.50 21.46 2.11
N LEU A 140 -6.59 20.14 2.37
CA LEU A 140 -7.52 19.60 3.38
C LEU A 140 -7.15 20.05 4.80
N PHE A 141 -5.85 20.08 5.12
CA PHE A 141 -5.38 20.59 6.41
C PHE A 141 -5.78 22.06 6.62
N TRP A 142 -5.57 22.90 5.60
CA TRP A 142 -5.95 24.32 5.68
C TRP A 142 -7.45 24.50 5.78
N SER A 143 -8.24 23.80 4.96
CA SER A 143 -9.71 23.93 5.01
C SER A 143 -10.27 23.61 6.39
N ARG A 144 -9.74 22.59 7.08
CA ARG A 144 -10.17 22.19 8.43
C ARG A 144 -9.72 23.13 9.55
N ARG A 145 -8.64 23.87 9.33
CA ARG A 145 -8.14 24.82 10.33
C ARG A 145 -8.92 26.13 10.36
N TYR A 146 -9.56 26.47 9.25
CA TYR A 146 -10.27 27.75 9.08
C TYR A 146 -11.78 27.58 8.86
N ALA A 147 -12.33 26.37 8.89
CA ALA A 147 -13.74 26.09 8.99
C ALA A 147 -14.18 25.93 10.45
#